data_00f555f58937163865f1c5acdb5e2dc5
#
_entry.id   00f555f58937163865f1c5acdb5e2dc5
#
_cell.length_a   1.000
_cell.length_b   1.000
_cell.length_c   1.000
_cell.angle_alpha   90.00
_cell.angle_beta   90.00
_cell.angle_gamma   90.00
#
_symmetry.space_group_name_H-M   'P 1'
#
loop_
_entity.id
_entity.type
_entity.pdbx_description
1 polymer ?
#
loop_
_entity_poly.entity_id
_entity_poly.type
_entity_poly.pdbx_seq_one_letter_code
_entity_poly.pdbx_strand_id
1 'polypeptide(L)'
;IVRSRKYENDAQKDDYLNKIDTKARQLKQLSDNLFEYALVTRDTVVTLDPPAYFSRIFEEPLAEMVDTLQQRGFACALDLGSEDLMLTVKMQYIRRVFDNITSNAIKYADPSREISVTFRKEEKWVGLRFANHVLPGQHREESTQVGLTSIETMMEKMNAVCRVEQGTEQFAITLLFPIT
;
A
#
# COMPACT_ATOMS: atom_id res chain seq x y z
N ILE A 1 34.38 -0.92 -0.13
CA ILE A 1 35.02 0.31 0.37
C ILE A 1 34.78 0.44 1.87
N VAL A 2 33.54 0.41 2.38
CA VAL A 2 33.25 0.49 3.82
C VAL A 2 33.87 -0.67 4.60
N ARG A 3 33.76 -1.91 4.11
CA ARG A 3 34.39 -3.09 4.73
C ARG A 3 35.90 -3.03 4.74
N SER A 4 36.55 -2.41 3.76
CA SER A 4 38.00 -2.29 3.66
C SER A 4 38.55 -1.03 4.34
N ARG A 5 37.69 -0.23 5.03
CA ARG A 5 38.05 1.04 5.68
C ARG A 5 38.78 2.03 4.75
N LYS A 6 38.45 2.02 3.47
CA LYS A 6 39.01 2.96 2.47
C LYS A 6 38.16 4.24 2.37
N TYR A 7 37.97 4.94 3.48
CA TYR A 7 37.38 6.27 3.55
C TYR A 7 38.32 7.21 4.33
N GLU A 8 38.40 8.44 3.89
CA GLU A 8 39.38 9.41 4.41
C GLU A 8 38.87 10.16 5.66
N ASN A 9 37.54 10.25 5.81
CA ASN A 9 36.89 10.92 6.95
C ASN A 9 35.45 10.38 7.17
N ASP A 10 34.83 10.78 8.28
CA ASP A 10 33.47 10.35 8.66
C ASP A 10 32.41 10.81 7.66
N ALA A 11 32.54 12.01 7.08
CA ALA A 11 31.60 12.50 6.05
C ALA A 11 31.60 11.62 4.79
N GLN A 12 32.77 11.13 4.38
CA GLN A 12 32.88 10.20 3.24
C GLN A 12 32.28 8.82 3.57
N LYS A 13 32.41 8.38 4.83
CA LYS A 13 31.76 7.15 5.31
C LYS A 13 30.24 7.28 5.26
N ASP A 14 29.69 8.39 5.74
CA ASP A 14 28.25 8.66 5.76
C ASP A 14 27.70 8.76 4.34
N ASP A 15 28.41 9.39 3.40
CA ASP A 15 28.04 9.40 1.98
C ASP A 15 27.98 7.98 1.39
N TYR A 16 28.96 7.12 1.69
CA TYR A 16 28.92 5.72 1.26
C TYR A 16 27.76 4.94 1.90
N LEU A 17 27.46 5.16 3.18
CA LEU A 17 26.33 4.50 3.85
C LEU A 17 25.01 4.93 3.24
N ASN A 18 24.83 6.23 2.95
CA ASN A 18 23.66 6.76 2.27
C ASN A 18 23.48 6.20 0.85
N LYS A 19 24.59 6.04 0.11
CA LYS A 19 24.56 5.39 -1.22
C LYS A 19 24.19 3.93 -1.12
N ILE A 20 24.68 3.20 -0.11
CA ILE A 20 24.31 1.80 0.12
C ILE A 20 22.83 1.69 0.45
N ASP A 21 22.30 2.52 1.34
CA ASP A 21 20.88 2.54 1.70
C ASP A 21 19.99 2.84 0.49
N THR A 22 20.37 3.85 -0.30
CA THR A 22 19.68 4.18 -1.55
C THR A 22 19.66 3.01 -2.53
N LYS A 23 20.80 2.32 -2.72
CA LYS A 23 20.87 1.15 -3.59
C LYS A 23 20.09 -0.06 -3.04
N ALA A 24 20.08 -0.25 -1.73
CA ALA A 24 19.28 -1.29 -1.10
C ALA A 24 17.77 -1.05 -1.31
N ARG A 25 17.30 0.19 -1.19
CA ARG A 25 15.92 0.58 -1.49
C ARG A 25 15.57 0.36 -2.95
N GLN A 26 16.46 0.74 -3.89
CA GLN A 26 16.26 0.50 -5.32
C GLN A 26 16.17 -1.00 -5.64
N LEU A 27 17.00 -1.84 -5.01
CA LEU A 27 16.98 -3.30 -5.16
C LEU A 27 15.67 -3.89 -4.64
N LYS A 28 15.21 -3.43 -3.47
CA LYS A 28 13.91 -3.83 -2.92
C LYS A 28 12.78 -3.48 -3.89
N GLN A 29 12.76 -2.26 -4.41
CA GLN A 29 11.74 -1.81 -5.36
C GLN A 29 11.75 -2.63 -6.66
N LEU A 30 12.93 -2.96 -7.20
CA LEU A 30 13.04 -3.84 -8.36
C LEU A 30 12.54 -5.26 -8.08
N SER A 31 12.82 -5.80 -6.90
CA SER A 31 12.31 -7.10 -6.46
C SER A 31 10.78 -7.09 -6.34
N ASP A 32 10.22 -6.03 -5.77
CA ASP A 32 8.78 -5.86 -5.64
C ASP A 32 8.13 -5.75 -7.03
N ASN A 33 8.68 -4.94 -7.94
CA ASN A 33 8.20 -4.82 -9.33
C ASN A 33 8.28 -6.15 -10.10
N LEU A 34 9.36 -6.92 -9.92
CA LEU A 34 9.52 -8.23 -10.55
C LEU A 34 8.49 -9.23 -10.05
N PHE A 35 8.20 -9.20 -8.75
CA PHE A 35 7.17 -10.04 -8.16
C PHE A 35 5.78 -9.64 -8.69
N GLU A 36 5.49 -8.36 -8.79
CA GLU A 36 4.25 -7.82 -9.36
C GLU A 36 4.08 -8.24 -10.81
N TYR A 37 5.14 -8.11 -11.61
CA TYR A 37 5.15 -8.60 -12.99
C TYR A 37 4.87 -10.11 -13.06
N ALA A 38 5.47 -10.91 -12.19
CA ALA A 38 5.23 -12.34 -12.12
C ALA A 38 3.80 -12.70 -11.68
N LEU A 39 3.16 -11.87 -10.85
CA LEU A 39 1.75 -12.01 -10.47
C LEU A 39 0.81 -11.72 -11.65
N VAL A 40 1.11 -10.68 -12.42
CA VAL A 40 0.30 -10.27 -13.59
C VAL A 40 0.39 -11.30 -14.72
N THR A 41 1.60 -11.83 -14.98
CA THR A 41 1.87 -12.72 -16.13
C THR A 41 1.52 -14.19 -15.90
N ARG A 42 1.31 -14.62 -14.66
CA ARG A 42 0.87 -16.00 -14.37
C ARG A 42 -0.65 -16.08 -14.23
N ASP A 43 -1.30 -16.73 -15.18
CA ASP A 43 -2.71 -17.18 -15.12
C ASP A 43 -2.92 -18.29 -14.05
N THR A 44 -2.38 -18.10 -12.87
CA THR A 44 -2.55 -19.07 -11.79
C THR A 44 -3.79 -18.73 -10.97
N VAL A 45 -4.72 -19.67 -10.91
CA VAL A 45 -5.84 -19.63 -9.96
C VAL A 45 -5.26 -19.50 -8.55
N VAL A 46 -5.63 -18.42 -7.86
CA VAL A 46 -5.18 -18.18 -6.49
C VAL A 46 -6.09 -18.92 -5.53
N THR A 47 -5.50 -19.76 -4.69
CA THR A 47 -6.24 -20.36 -3.57
C THR A 47 -6.41 -19.32 -2.47
N LEU A 48 -7.65 -18.92 -2.23
CA LEU A 48 -8.00 -18.00 -1.15
C LEU A 48 -7.86 -18.70 0.20
N ASP A 49 -7.66 -17.89 1.25
CA ASP A 49 -7.57 -18.41 2.61
C ASP A 49 -9.00 -18.70 3.17
N PRO A 50 -9.16 -19.48 4.23
CA PRO A 50 -10.48 -19.72 4.82
C PRO A 50 -11.21 -18.41 5.18
N PRO A 51 -12.56 -18.39 5.13
CA PRO A 51 -13.34 -17.21 5.50
C PRO A 51 -13.00 -16.71 6.90
N ALA A 52 -12.88 -15.40 7.04
CA ALA A 52 -12.60 -14.75 8.31
C ALA A 52 -13.42 -13.45 8.44
N TYR A 53 -13.61 -12.97 9.67
CA TYR A 53 -14.28 -11.72 9.94
C TYR A 53 -13.46 -10.52 9.43
N PHE A 54 -14.15 -9.48 8.97
CA PHE A 54 -13.57 -8.24 8.47
C PHE A 54 -12.55 -7.65 9.45
N SER A 55 -12.92 -7.56 10.73
CA SER A 55 -12.01 -7.08 11.79
C SER A 55 -10.70 -7.87 11.81
N ARG A 56 -10.76 -9.19 11.80
CA ARG A 56 -9.59 -10.07 11.84
C ARG A 56 -8.69 -9.96 10.60
N ILE A 57 -9.28 -9.66 9.44
CA ILE A 57 -8.53 -9.51 8.19
C ILE A 57 -7.78 -8.19 8.18
N PHE A 58 -8.40 -7.10 8.64
CA PHE A 58 -7.89 -5.75 8.44
C PHE A 58 -7.24 -5.11 9.67
N GLU A 59 -7.44 -5.63 10.89
CA GLU A 59 -6.89 -5.05 12.13
C GLU A 59 -5.37 -4.89 12.06
N GLU A 60 -4.64 -5.97 11.79
CA GLU A 60 -3.17 -5.95 11.74
C GLU A 60 -2.65 -5.07 10.59
N PRO A 61 -3.09 -5.22 9.31
CA PRO A 61 -2.63 -4.35 8.21
C PRO A 61 -2.95 -2.87 8.43
N LEU A 62 -4.10 -2.54 9.03
CA LEU A 62 -4.45 -1.17 9.36
C LEU A 62 -3.54 -0.60 10.46
N ALA A 63 -3.29 -1.36 11.51
CA ALA A 63 -2.40 -0.94 12.59
C ALA A 63 -0.99 -0.67 12.08
N GLU A 64 -0.42 -1.56 11.27
CA GLU A 64 0.90 -1.39 10.64
C GLU A 64 0.96 -0.17 9.72
N MET A 65 -0.10 0.04 8.91
CA MET A 65 -0.22 1.21 8.04
C MET A 65 -0.24 2.50 8.86
N VAL A 66 -1.09 2.58 9.88
CA VAL A 66 -1.24 3.78 10.73
C VAL A 66 0.06 4.10 11.44
N ASP A 67 0.72 3.10 12.05
CA ASP A 67 2.01 3.28 12.72
C ASP A 67 3.07 3.80 11.74
N THR A 68 3.17 3.21 10.56
CA THR A 68 4.12 3.64 9.52
C THR A 68 3.87 5.08 9.08
N LEU A 69 2.61 5.46 8.86
CA LEU A 69 2.22 6.81 8.45
C LEU A 69 2.50 7.84 9.56
N GLN A 70 2.17 7.51 10.81
CA GLN A 70 2.42 8.37 11.96
C GLN A 70 3.92 8.61 12.19
N GLN A 71 4.76 7.59 12.05
CA GLN A 71 6.22 7.73 12.10
C GLN A 71 6.78 8.65 11.00
N ARG A 72 6.02 8.84 9.91
CA ARG A 72 6.35 9.78 8.83
C ARG A 72 5.68 11.14 8.96
N GLY A 73 4.97 11.39 10.07
CA GLY A 73 4.35 12.68 10.40
C GLY A 73 2.94 12.88 9.83
N PHE A 74 2.30 11.82 9.30
CA PHE A 74 0.91 11.91 8.83
C PHE A 74 -0.08 11.66 9.96
N ALA A 75 -1.16 12.44 9.98
CA ALA A 75 -2.34 12.13 10.80
C ALA A 75 -3.26 11.15 10.06
N CYS A 76 -3.89 10.23 10.79
CA CYS A 76 -4.82 9.25 10.23
C CYS A 76 -6.14 9.28 10.99
N ALA A 77 -7.26 9.33 10.24
CA ALA A 77 -8.61 9.15 10.78
C ALA A 77 -9.18 7.82 10.31
N LEU A 78 -9.69 7.04 11.26
CA LEU A 78 -10.30 5.75 10.99
C LEU A 78 -11.78 5.79 11.36
N ASP A 79 -12.65 5.44 10.41
CA ASP A 79 -14.06 5.15 10.62
C ASP A 79 -14.35 3.77 10.03
N LEU A 80 -14.28 2.75 10.87
CA LEU A 80 -14.35 1.34 10.45
C LEU A 80 -15.76 0.76 10.56
N GLY A 81 -16.75 1.58 10.90
CA GLY A 81 -18.11 1.10 11.10
C GLY A 81 -18.24 0.12 12.29
N SER A 82 -19.39 -0.51 12.40
CA SER A 82 -19.68 -1.47 13.48
C SER A 82 -20.01 -2.88 12.98
N GLU A 83 -20.07 -3.09 11.67
CA GLU A 83 -20.42 -4.39 11.09
C GLU A 83 -19.17 -5.25 10.86
N ASP A 84 -19.23 -6.48 11.39
CA ASP A 84 -18.12 -7.44 11.26
C ASP A 84 -18.57 -8.63 10.40
N LEU A 85 -18.41 -8.48 9.09
CA LEU A 85 -18.86 -9.42 8.07
C LEU A 85 -17.78 -10.42 7.70
N MET A 86 -18.19 -11.62 7.28
CA MET A 86 -17.24 -12.65 6.82
C MET A 86 -16.83 -12.41 5.38
N LEU A 87 -15.55 -12.56 5.11
CA LEU A 87 -14.91 -12.42 3.80
C LEU A 87 -13.95 -13.56 3.52
N THR A 88 -13.76 -13.84 2.25
CA THR A 88 -12.77 -14.81 1.77
C THR A 88 -11.71 -14.07 0.95
N VAL A 89 -10.50 -13.99 1.46
CA VAL A 89 -9.39 -13.22 0.86
C VAL A 89 -8.10 -14.03 0.80
N LYS A 90 -7.06 -13.48 0.22
CA LYS A 90 -5.68 -13.95 0.34
C LYS A 90 -4.89 -12.98 1.21
N MET A 91 -4.60 -13.34 2.46
CA MET A 91 -3.94 -12.45 3.43
C MET A 91 -2.61 -11.89 2.91
N GLN A 92 -1.83 -12.69 2.18
CA GLN A 92 -0.60 -12.21 1.55
C GLN A 92 -0.86 -11.07 0.57
N TYR A 93 -1.98 -11.09 -0.16
CA TYR A 93 -2.36 -10.02 -1.08
C TYR A 93 -2.86 -8.80 -0.33
N ILE A 94 -3.65 -8.99 0.74
CA ILE A 94 -4.11 -7.89 1.59
C ILE A 94 -2.91 -7.09 2.12
N ARG A 95 -1.92 -7.75 2.71
CA ARG A 95 -0.71 -7.08 3.21
C ARG A 95 0.01 -6.27 2.13
N ARG A 96 0.20 -6.85 0.93
CA ARG A 96 0.83 -6.13 -0.19
C ARG A 96 0.01 -4.96 -0.71
N VAL A 97 -1.31 -5.09 -0.77
CA VAL A 97 -2.21 -4.00 -1.13
C VAL A 97 -2.03 -2.83 -0.16
N PHE A 98 -1.99 -3.11 1.14
CA PHE A 98 -1.76 -2.10 2.17
C PHE A 98 -0.37 -1.47 2.08
N ASP A 99 0.69 -2.26 1.85
CA ASP A 99 2.05 -1.76 1.62
C ASP A 99 2.10 -0.79 0.44
N ASN A 100 1.44 -1.13 -0.66
CA ASN A 100 1.36 -0.28 -1.85
C ASN A 100 0.60 1.02 -1.58
N ILE A 101 -0.54 0.95 -0.89
CA ILE A 101 -1.33 2.14 -0.51
C ILE A 101 -0.50 3.03 0.44
N THR A 102 0.13 2.45 1.46
CA THR A 102 0.98 3.16 2.43
C THR A 102 2.16 3.84 1.74
N SER A 103 2.85 3.13 0.85
CA SER A 103 3.96 3.68 0.08
C SER A 103 3.53 4.82 -0.82
N ASN A 104 2.36 4.72 -1.46
CA ASN A 104 1.79 5.79 -2.29
C ASN A 104 1.42 7.01 -1.44
N ALA A 105 0.80 6.81 -0.28
CA ALA A 105 0.48 7.90 0.64
C ALA A 105 1.74 8.65 1.10
N ILE A 106 2.79 7.93 1.52
CA ILE A 106 4.06 8.54 1.93
C ILE A 106 4.71 9.37 0.81
N LYS A 107 4.58 8.93 -0.44
CA LYS A 107 5.19 9.61 -1.59
C LYS A 107 4.42 10.84 -2.05
N TYR A 108 3.09 10.82 -1.96
CA TYR A 108 2.25 11.78 -2.68
C TYR A 108 1.25 12.53 -1.81
N ALA A 109 0.95 12.05 -0.60
CA ALA A 109 0.01 12.75 0.27
C ALA A 109 0.61 14.03 0.86
N ASP A 110 -0.23 15.01 1.08
CA ASP A 110 0.11 16.24 1.81
C ASP A 110 0.18 15.92 3.32
N PRO A 111 1.37 16.00 3.95
CA PRO A 111 1.51 15.66 5.37
C PRO A 111 0.82 16.67 6.31
N SER A 112 0.41 17.84 5.83
CA SER A 112 -0.38 18.80 6.59
C SER A 112 -1.87 18.43 6.68
N ARG A 113 -2.30 17.43 5.92
CA ARG A 113 -3.67 16.95 5.83
C ARG A 113 -3.80 15.51 6.31
N GLU A 114 -4.94 15.22 6.92
CA GLU A 114 -5.25 13.90 7.43
C GLU A 114 -5.51 12.89 6.31
N ILE A 115 -5.01 11.67 6.48
CA ILE A 115 -5.36 10.51 5.66
C ILE A 115 -6.57 9.83 6.31
N SER A 116 -7.64 9.62 5.54
CA SER A 116 -8.84 8.98 6.04
C SER A 116 -8.98 7.54 5.54
N VAL A 117 -9.38 6.64 6.44
CA VAL A 117 -9.79 5.27 6.11
C VAL A 117 -11.22 5.08 6.59
N THR A 118 -12.13 4.81 5.66
CA THR A 118 -13.54 4.67 5.97
C THR A 118 -14.10 3.34 5.50
N PHE A 119 -14.91 2.73 6.35
CA PHE A 119 -15.68 1.53 6.01
C PHE A 119 -16.66 1.83 4.89
N ARG A 120 -16.85 0.88 3.96
CA ARG A 120 -17.82 0.95 2.86
C ARG A 120 -18.61 -0.35 2.78
N LYS A 121 -19.92 -0.21 2.61
CA LYS A 121 -20.82 -1.34 2.37
C LYS A 121 -21.77 -1.00 1.24
N GLU A 122 -21.85 -1.86 0.25
CA GLU A 122 -22.74 -1.77 -0.93
C GLU A 122 -23.37 -3.15 -1.14
N GLU A 123 -24.67 -3.31 -0.98
CA GLU A 123 -25.40 -4.58 -1.16
C GLU A 123 -24.64 -5.87 -0.80
N LYS A 124 -23.87 -6.37 -1.76
CA LYS A 124 -23.08 -7.61 -1.66
C LYS A 124 -21.58 -7.39 -1.42
N TRP A 125 -21.16 -6.12 -1.22
CA TRP A 125 -19.77 -5.73 -1.11
C TRP A 125 -19.49 -5.02 0.20
N VAL A 126 -18.36 -5.29 0.77
CA VAL A 126 -17.85 -4.58 1.95
C VAL A 126 -16.36 -4.32 1.79
N GLY A 127 -15.88 -3.22 2.34
CA GLY A 127 -14.47 -2.90 2.24
C GLY A 127 -14.09 -1.58 2.87
N LEU A 128 -12.98 -1.03 2.40
CA LEU A 128 -12.35 0.18 2.91
C LEU A 128 -12.10 1.18 1.78
N ARG A 129 -12.34 2.45 2.08
CA ARG A 129 -11.94 3.58 1.25
C ARG A 129 -10.82 4.34 1.95
N PHE A 130 -9.69 4.45 1.30
CA PHE A 130 -8.53 5.25 1.68
C PHE A 130 -8.55 6.54 0.88
N ALA A 131 -8.43 7.69 1.54
CA ALA A 131 -8.38 8.96 0.84
C ALA A 131 -7.36 9.92 1.47
N ASN A 132 -6.67 10.67 0.63
CA ASN A 132 -5.70 11.67 1.05
C ASN A 132 -5.71 12.87 0.11
N HIS A 133 -5.28 14.02 0.62
CA HIS A 133 -4.94 15.17 -0.21
C HIS A 133 -3.56 14.97 -0.85
N VAL A 134 -3.38 15.49 -2.06
CA VAL A 134 -2.14 15.38 -2.84
C VAL A 134 -1.36 16.68 -2.73
N LEU A 135 -0.05 16.60 -2.57
CA LEU A 135 0.83 17.77 -2.59
C LEU A 135 0.74 18.47 -3.94
N PRO A 136 0.51 19.80 -3.97
CA PRO A 136 0.47 20.58 -5.21
C PRO A 136 1.82 20.47 -5.96
N GLY A 137 1.75 20.27 -7.28
CA GLY A 137 2.93 20.26 -8.16
C GLY A 137 3.70 18.94 -8.20
N GLN A 138 3.31 17.92 -7.47
CA GLN A 138 3.88 16.59 -7.64
C GLN A 138 3.22 15.89 -8.83
N HIS A 139 3.99 15.73 -9.92
CA HIS A 139 3.61 14.83 -11.00
C HIS A 139 3.82 13.38 -10.55
N ARG A 140 2.80 12.54 -10.72
CA ARG A 140 2.94 11.11 -10.49
C ARG A 140 3.86 10.53 -11.56
N GLU A 141 4.99 10.02 -11.11
CA GLU A 141 5.93 9.29 -11.98
C GLU A 141 5.32 7.94 -12.40
N GLU A 142 5.83 7.37 -13.49
CA GLU A 142 5.44 6.06 -14.03
C GLU A 142 5.46 4.93 -12.98
N SER A 143 6.29 5.05 -11.94
CA SER A 143 6.36 4.09 -10.84
C SER A 143 5.05 3.92 -10.05
N THR A 144 4.16 4.91 -10.08
CA THR A 144 2.86 4.86 -9.38
C THR A 144 1.86 3.98 -10.13
N GLN A 145 1.97 3.92 -11.47
CA GLN A 145 1.10 3.07 -12.28
C GLN A 145 1.34 1.59 -11.98
N VAL A 146 2.59 1.18 -11.76
CA VAL A 146 2.92 -0.22 -11.42
C VAL A 146 2.26 -0.64 -10.11
N GLY A 147 2.35 0.19 -9.06
CA GLY A 147 1.74 -0.11 -7.77
C GLY A 147 0.20 -0.21 -7.81
N LEU A 148 -0.46 0.67 -8.58
CA LEU A 148 -1.93 0.62 -8.75
C LEU A 148 -2.35 -0.61 -9.57
N THR A 149 -1.67 -0.91 -10.67
CA THR A 149 -1.93 -2.11 -11.48
C THR A 149 -1.76 -3.39 -10.65
N SER A 150 -0.77 -3.41 -9.76
CA SER A 150 -0.57 -4.53 -8.84
C SER A 150 -1.73 -4.69 -7.86
N ILE A 151 -2.22 -3.58 -7.27
CA ILE A 151 -3.40 -3.60 -6.41
C ILE A 151 -4.60 -4.15 -7.19
N GLU A 152 -4.89 -3.61 -8.37
CA GLU A 152 -6.01 -4.03 -9.22
C GLU A 152 -5.93 -5.54 -9.52
N THR A 153 -4.75 -6.03 -9.92
CA THR A 153 -4.54 -7.46 -10.22
C THR A 153 -4.76 -8.35 -8.99
N MET A 154 -4.24 -7.95 -7.83
CA MET A 154 -4.45 -8.72 -6.60
C MET A 154 -5.92 -8.73 -6.17
N MET A 155 -6.62 -7.61 -6.30
CA MET A 155 -8.06 -7.51 -6.02
C MET A 155 -8.87 -8.39 -6.97
N GLU A 156 -8.60 -8.34 -8.28
CA GLU A 156 -9.24 -9.18 -9.28
C GLU A 156 -9.05 -10.68 -8.99
N LYS A 157 -7.84 -11.10 -8.64
CA LYS A 157 -7.54 -12.50 -8.27
C LYS A 157 -8.26 -12.96 -6.98
N MET A 158 -8.73 -12.04 -6.16
CA MET A 158 -9.58 -12.30 -5.00
C MET A 158 -11.08 -12.16 -5.31
N ASN A 159 -11.49 -11.98 -6.57
CA ASN A 159 -12.85 -11.63 -6.99
C ASN A 159 -13.36 -10.35 -6.31
N ALA A 160 -12.46 -9.45 -5.98
CA ALA A 160 -12.71 -8.18 -5.32
C ALA A 160 -12.62 -7.02 -6.32
N VAL A 161 -13.11 -5.84 -5.94
CA VAL A 161 -13.16 -4.65 -6.80
C VAL A 161 -12.24 -3.58 -6.23
N CYS A 162 -11.43 -2.98 -7.11
CA CYS A 162 -10.65 -1.79 -6.83
C CYS A 162 -11.21 -0.62 -7.62
N ARG A 163 -11.54 0.49 -6.94
CA ARG A 163 -11.96 1.75 -7.58
C ARG A 163 -10.98 2.85 -7.20
N VAL A 164 -10.41 3.51 -8.20
CA VAL A 164 -9.45 4.60 -8.02
C VAL A 164 -10.06 5.92 -8.47
N GLU A 165 -10.06 6.91 -7.57
CA GLU A 165 -10.50 8.27 -7.83
C GLU A 165 -9.27 9.18 -7.83
N GLN A 166 -8.95 9.80 -8.97
CA GLN A 166 -7.83 10.72 -9.12
C GLN A 166 -8.32 12.11 -9.46
N GLY A 167 -8.19 13.03 -8.49
CA GLY A 167 -8.38 14.46 -8.72
C GLY A 167 -7.07 15.23 -8.67
N THR A 168 -7.14 16.53 -8.91
CA THR A 168 -5.97 17.45 -8.80
C THR A 168 -5.53 17.66 -7.37
N GLU A 169 -6.45 17.60 -6.39
CA GLU A 169 -6.20 17.87 -4.98
C GLU A 169 -6.40 16.64 -4.09
N GLN A 170 -7.09 15.63 -4.58
CA GLN A 170 -7.42 14.45 -3.79
C GLN A 170 -7.19 13.18 -4.58
N PHE A 171 -6.77 12.15 -3.85
CA PHE A 171 -6.69 10.78 -4.31
C PHE A 171 -7.50 9.90 -3.38
N ALA A 172 -8.25 8.96 -3.94
CA ALA A 172 -8.85 7.91 -3.15
C ALA A 172 -8.79 6.55 -3.86
N ILE A 173 -8.69 5.51 -3.06
CA ILE A 173 -8.80 4.13 -3.50
C ILE A 173 -9.81 3.40 -2.63
N THR A 174 -10.75 2.71 -3.26
CA THR A 174 -11.77 1.92 -2.58
C THR A 174 -11.57 0.46 -2.93
N LEU A 175 -11.39 -0.36 -1.91
CA LEU A 175 -11.25 -1.81 -1.99
C LEU A 175 -12.57 -2.44 -1.51
N LEU A 176 -13.22 -3.23 -2.35
CA LEU A 176 -14.49 -3.88 -2.04
C LEU A 176 -14.37 -5.39 -2.25
N PHE A 177 -14.77 -6.14 -1.26
CA PHE A 177 -14.73 -7.61 -1.24
C PHE A 177 -16.16 -8.16 -1.22
N PRO A 178 -16.44 -9.28 -1.89
CA PRO A 178 -17.74 -9.91 -1.81
C PRO A 178 -17.99 -10.44 -0.40
N ILE A 179 -19.19 -10.20 0.13
CA ILE A 179 -19.65 -10.79 1.40
C ILE A 179 -19.87 -12.28 1.17
N THR A 180 -19.29 -13.10 2.05
CA THR A 180 -19.36 -14.59 1.98
C THR A 180 -20.63 -15.12 2.63
#